data_f98a9c9070e3642928b7435b5b0b10b0
#
_entry.id   f98a9c9070e3642928b7435b5b0b10b0
#
_cell.length_a   1.000
_cell.length_b   1.000
_cell.length_c   1.000
_cell.angle_alpha   90.00
_cell.angle_beta   90.00
_cell.angle_gamma   90.00
#
_symmetry.space_group_name_H-M   'P 1'
#
loop_
_entity.id
_entity.type
_entity.pdbx_description
1 polymer ?
#
loop_
_entity_poly.entity_id
_entity_poly.type
_entity_poly.pdbx_seq_one_letter_code
_entity_poly.pdbx_strand_id
1 'polypeptide(L)'
;FVLPERLADFHKSMLFAFYGSTLPLSPSGKERLGQLMDALVSFWGQNIGIVTGGGSGVMEEANSLARDRRILSGANYLDITDQAMTTNVDFCQVFQATCRHSRQKWFEIASFPIFNVGGLGSLEELGITLCNMKLSIMERVPIILFDTDGNRNFWTGMRRQIGTMVRHNRAPHWIAEHIVITDDPNEVIDAYTG
;
A
#
# COMPACT_ATOMS: atom_id res chain seq x y z
N PHE A 1 -8.05 10.99 -18.12
CA PHE A 1 -9.46 10.82 -18.54
C PHE A 1 -9.84 9.38 -18.23
N VAL A 2 -10.70 9.18 -17.26
CA VAL A 2 -11.15 7.84 -16.84
C VAL A 2 -12.40 7.49 -17.66
N LEU A 3 -12.41 6.33 -18.29
CA LEU A 3 -13.65 5.79 -18.87
C LEU A 3 -14.59 5.42 -17.72
N PRO A 4 -15.84 5.96 -17.66
CA PRO A 4 -16.77 5.72 -16.55
C PRO A 4 -17.03 4.23 -16.25
N GLU A 5 -17.01 3.40 -17.28
CA GLU A 5 -17.20 1.93 -17.18
C GLU A 5 -16.07 1.26 -16.35
N ARG A 6 -14.81 1.63 -16.61
CA ARG A 6 -13.67 1.08 -15.85
C ARG A 6 -13.61 1.58 -14.41
N LEU A 7 -14.12 2.79 -14.13
CA LEU A 7 -14.25 3.30 -12.78
C LEU A 7 -15.23 2.46 -11.95
N ALA A 8 -16.33 2.02 -12.55
CA ALA A 8 -17.29 1.14 -11.90
C ALA A 8 -16.68 -0.23 -11.57
N ASP A 9 -15.83 -0.77 -12.46
CA ASP A 9 -15.11 -2.02 -12.22
C ASP A 9 -14.08 -1.85 -11.11
N PHE A 10 -13.37 -0.72 -11.07
CA PHE A 10 -12.42 -0.41 -10.01
C PHE A 10 -13.07 -0.39 -8.63
N HIS A 11 -14.24 0.21 -8.48
CA HIS A 11 -15.00 0.24 -7.22
C HIS A 11 -15.56 -1.12 -6.80
N LYS A 12 -15.68 -2.09 -7.71
CA LYS A 12 -16.13 -3.46 -7.41
C LYS A 12 -14.98 -4.41 -7.13
N SER A 13 -13.75 -4.03 -7.46
CA SER A 13 -12.56 -4.84 -7.25
C SER A 13 -12.14 -4.84 -5.79
N MET A 14 -11.49 -5.90 -5.35
CA MET A 14 -10.70 -5.87 -4.11
C MET A 14 -9.50 -4.95 -4.31
N LEU A 15 -9.42 -3.88 -3.52
CA LEU A 15 -8.39 -2.87 -3.69
C LEU A 15 -7.28 -3.02 -2.66
N PHE A 16 -6.05 -3.12 -3.16
CA PHE A 16 -4.83 -3.13 -2.36
C PHE A 16 -4.14 -1.76 -2.47
N ALA A 17 -3.86 -1.12 -1.34
CA ALA A 17 -3.06 0.09 -1.30
C ALA A 17 -1.58 -0.25 -1.18
N PHE A 18 -0.79 0.14 -2.17
CA PHE A 18 0.67 -0.04 -2.15
C PHE A 18 1.35 1.28 -1.81
N TYR A 19 1.91 1.32 -0.62
CA TYR A 19 2.71 2.44 -0.12
C TYR A 19 4.20 2.10 -0.20
N GLY A 20 5.06 3.09 -0.39
CA GLY A 20 6.50 2.85 -0.40
C GLY A 20 7.32 4.07 -0.85
N SER A 21 8.63 3.84 -0.96
CA SER A 21 9.60 4.87 -1.32
C SER A 21 9.47 5.34 -2.76
N THR A 22 9.82 6.60 -3.00
CA THR A 22 10.05 7.17 -4.32
C THR A 22 11.42 6.79 -4.89
N LEU A 23 12.30 6.20 -4.07
CA LEU A 23 13.61 5.72 -4.53
C LEU A 23 13.45 4.45 -5.38
N PRO A 24 14.28 4.27 -6.41
CA PRO A 24 14.27 3.07 -7.22
C PRO A 24 14.51 1.81 -6.37
N LEU A 25 13.76 0.75 -6.67
CA LEU A 25 14.00 -0.56 -6.07
C LEU A 25 15.28 -1.20 -6.64
N SER A 26 15.95 -1.98 -5.79
CA SER A 26 16.98 -2.90 -6.25
C SER A 26 16.40 -3.97 -7.20
N PRO A 27 17.22 -4.64 -8.04
CA PRO A 27 16.72 -5.73 -8.87
C PRO A 27 15.99 -6.83 -8.07
N SER A 28 16.53 -7.21 -6.91
CA SER A 28 15.89 -8.17 -6.00
C SER A 28 14.59 -7.64 -5.38
N GLY A 29 14.53 -6.33 -5.09
CA GLY A 29 13.31 -5.67 -4.61
C GLY A 29 12.20 -5.67 -5.64
N LYS A 30 12.52 -5.43 -6.91
CA LYS A 30 11.57 -5.53 -8.02
C LYS A 30 11.06 -6.95 -8.21
N GLU A 31 11.95 -7.93 -8.13
CA GLU A 31 11.58 -9.35 -8.21
C GLU A 31 10.61 -9.73 -7.09
N ARG A 32 10.87 -9.34 -5.83
CA ARG A 32 9.97 -9.63 -4.70
C ARG A 32 8.62 -8.94 -4.85
N LEU A 33 8.61 -7.69 -5.29
CA LEU A 33 7.36 -6.99 -5.54
C LEU A 33 6.57 -7.66 -6.67
N GLY A 34 7.26 -8.16 -7.70
CA GLY A 34 6.68 -8.98 -8.76
C GLY A 34 6.07 -10.27 -8.25
N GLN A 35 6.80 -11.02 -7.40
CA GLN A 35 6.34 -12.25 -6.76
C GLN A 35 5.10 -11.99 -5.87
N LEU A 36 5.09 -10.88 -5.10
CA LEU A 36 3.92 -10.48 -4.34
C LEU A 36 2.71 -10.23 -5.26
N MET A 37 2.90 -9.49 -6.35
CA MET A 37 1.82 -9.22 -7.29
C MET A 37 1.31 -10.50 -7.96
N ASP A 38 2.21 -11.44 -8.30
CA ASP A 38 1.84 -12.76 -8.84
C ASP A 38 1.02 -13.59 -7.85
N ALA A 39 1.39 -13.58 -6.57
CA ALA A 39 0.65 -14.28 -5.52
C ALA A 39 -0.76 -13.69 -5.35
N LEU A 40 -0.89 -12.36 -5.31
CA LEU A 40 -2.19 -11.69 -5.21
C LEU A 40 -3.09 -12.06 -6.40
N VAL A 41 -2.58 -12.00 -7.63
CA VAL A 41 -3.34 -12.34 -8.84
C VAL A 41 -3.66 -13.83 -8.90
N SER A 42 -2.72 -14.69 -8.49
CA SER A 42 -2.95 -16.15 -8.45
C SER A 42 -4.07 -16.53 -7.50
N PHE A 43 -4.17 -15.86 -6.35
CA PHE A 43 -5.17 -16.19 -5.34
C PHE A 43 -6.55 -15.57 -5.63
N TRP A 44 -6.61 -14.26 -5.95
CA TRP A 44 -7.88 -13.53 -6.14
C TRP A 44 -8.29 -13.35 -7.60
N GLY A 45 -7.46 -13.78 -8.55
CA GLY A 45 -7.72 -13.57 -9.97
C GLY A 45 -7.54 -12.10 -10.39
N GLN A 46 -8.18 -11.74 -11.51
CA GLN A 46 -8.10 -10.39 -12.07
C GLN A 46 -9.13 -9.40 -11.48
N ASN A 47 -9.94 -9.84 -10.52
CA ASN A 47 -10.94 -8.98 -9.86
C ASN A 47 -10.33 -8.12 -8.73
N ILE A 48 -9.02 -7.95 -8.74
CA ILE A 48 -8.30 -7.07 -7.83
C ILE A 48 -7.86 -5.81 -8.56
N GLY A 49 -7.64 -4.77 -7.78
CA GLY A 49 -7.01 -3.55 -8.25
C GLY A 49 -6.00 -3.03 -7.24
N ILE A 50 -5.09 -2.18 -7.69
CA ILE A 50 -4.13 -1.53 -6.81
C ILE A 50 -4.33 -0.02 -6.80
N VAL A 51 -4.00 0.60 -5.68
CA VAL A 51 -3.95 2.06 -5.51
C VAL A 51 -2.58 2.44 -4.97
N THR A 52 -1.96 3.43 -5.59
CA THR A 52 -0.66 3.96 -5.15
C THR A 52 -0.68 5.47 -5.02
N GLY A 53 0.42 6.04 -4.53
CA GLY A 53 0.63 7.50 -4.55
C GLY A 53 1.00 8.06 -5.92
N GLY A 54 1.17 7.23 -6.95
CA GLY A 54 1.42 7.65 -8.33
C GLY A 54 2.79 8.28 -8.60
N GLY A 55 3.71 8.22 -7.64
CA GLY A 55 5.09 8.67 -7.79
C GLY A 55 6.00 7.57 -8.33
N SER A 56 7.31 7.87 -8.34
CA SER A 56 8.37 6.94 -8.73
C SER A 56 8.60 5.79 -7.72
N GLY A 57 9.58 4.95 -7.99
CA GLY A 57 10.02 3.89 -7.08
C GLY A 57 9.02 2.76 -6.93
N VAL A 58 8.68 2.39 -5.70
CA VAL A 58 7.74 1.30 -5.39
C VAL A 58 6.39 1.52 -6.07
N MET A 59 5.89 2.76 -6.07
CA MET A 59 4.58 3.10 -6.61
C MET A 59 4.51 2.87 -8.13
N GLU A 60 5.50 3.38 -8.85
CA GLU A 60 5.61 3.18 -10.31
C GLU A 60 5.79 1.70 -10.66
N GLU A 61 6.65 0.99 -9.93
CA GLU A 61 6.86 -0.44 -10.14
C GLU A 61 5.57 -1.23 -9.89
N ALA A 62 4.85 -0.96 -8.81
CA ALA A 62 3.57 -1.61 -8.52
C ALA A 62 2.53 -1.34 -9.63
N ASN A 63 2.42 -0.10 -10.10
CA ASN A 63 1.51 0.25 -11.19
C ASN A 63 1.92 -0.45 -12.51
N SER A 64 3.23 -0.55 -12.82
CA SER A 64 3.73 -1.28 -13.99
C SER A 64 3.41 -2.77 -13.92
N LEU A 65 3.68 -3.39 -12.75
CA LEU A 65 3.39 -4.81 -12.51
C LEU A 65 1.89 -5.13 -12.62
N ALA A 66 1.03 -4.23 -12.16
CA ALA A 66 -0.42 -4.36 -12.30
C ALA A 66 -0.86 -4.35 -13.77
N ARG A 67 -0.33 -3.41 -14.54
CA ARG A 67 -0.60 -3.29 -15.98
C ARG A 67 -0.16 -4.55 -16.73
N ASP A 68 1.04 -5.08 -16.45
CA ASP A 68 1.56 -6.29 -17.08
C ASP A 68 0.69 -7.52 -16.82
N ARG A 69 0.02 -7.54 -15.65
CA ARG A 69 -0.91 -8.61 -15.22
C ARG A 69 -2.37 -8.31 -15.56
N ARG A 70 -2.64 -7.20 -16.24
CA ARG A 70 -3.97 -6.77 -16.66
C ARG A 70 -4.97 -6.59 -15.52
N ILE A 71 -4.48 -6.28 -14.33
CA ILE A 71 -5.31 -5.84 -13.20
C ILE A 71 -5.42 -4.33 -13.18
N LEU A 72 -6.49 -3.82 -12.56
CA LEU A 72 -6.75 -2.40 -12.50
C LEU A 72 -5.72 -1.67 -11.63
N SER A 73 -5.29 -0.51 -12.09
CA SER A 73 -4.25 0.29 -11.46
C SER A 73 -4.70 1.74 -11.31
N GLY A 74 -4.69 2.23 -10.09
CA GLY A 74 -5.06 3.61 -9.74
C GLY A 74 -3.95 4.35 -9.03
N ALA A 75 -3.96 5.67 -9.14
CA ALA A 75 -3.03 6.53 -8.42
C ALA A 75 -3.73 7.75 -7.82
N ASN A 76 -3.33 8.09 -6.60
CA ASN A 76 -3.66 9.34 -5.92
C ASN A 76 -2.40 10.21 -5.89
N TYR A 77 -2.11 10.86 -7.01
CA TYR A 77 -0.88 11.61 -7.20
C TYR A 77 -0.93 12.96 -6.47
N LEU A 78 0.18 13.29 -5.82
CA LEU A 78 0.39 14.61 -5.24
C LEU A 78 1.31 15.41 -6.16
N ASP A 79 0.78 16.50 -6.73
CA ASP A 79 1.54 17.40 -7.59
C ASP A 79 2.51 18.25 -6.75
N ILE A 80 3.75 17.80 -6.71
CA ILE A 80 4.86 18.46 -6.02
C ILE A 80 6.06 18.58 -6.96
N THR A 81 6.87 19.59 -6.71
CA THR A 81 8.09 19.82 -7.47
C THR A 81 9.02 18.59 -7.42
N ASP A 82 9.64 18.29 -8.54
CA ASP A 82 10.63 17.21 -8.70
C ASP A 82 10.11 15.76 -8.56
N GLN A 83 8.79 15.55 -8.58
CA GLN A 83 8.21 14.22 -8.64
C GLN A 83 7.44 14.04 -9.95
N ALA A 84 7.89 13.10 -10.78
CA ALA A 84 7.16 12.73 -12.00
C ALA A 84 5.98 11.80 -11.63
N MET A 85 4.84 12.03 -12.28
CA MET A 85 3.69 11.15 -12.17
C MET A 85 3.91 9.91 -13.02
N THR A 86 3.55 8.74 -12.47
CA THR A 86 3.54 7.49 -13.25
C THR A 86 2.50 7.54 -14.38
N THR A 87 2.85 6.94 -15.52
CA THR A 87 1.94 6.78 -16.67
C THR A 87 1.29 5.39 -16.74
N ASN A 88 1.67 4.49 -15.82
CA ASN A 88 1.24 3.08 -15.80
C ASN A 88 -0.06 2.87 -15.01
N VAL A 89 -1.01 3.78 -15.15
CA VAL A 89 -2.28 3.74 -14.40
C VAL A 89 -3.49 3.82 -15.33
N ASP A 90 -4.56 3.12 -14.95
CA ASP A 90 -5.88 3.24 -15.58
C ASP A 90 -6.61 4.49 -15.09
N PHE A 91 -6.38 4.87 -13.82
CA PHE A 91 -7.01 6.00 -13.15
C PHE A 91 -5.96 6.82 -12.40
N CYS A 92 -6.03 8.13 -12.56
CA CYS A 92 -5.20 9.02 -11.75
C CYS A 92 -6.03 10.20 -11.26
N GLN A 93 -5.99 10.42 -9.95
CA GLN A 93 -6.48 11.64 -9.34
C GLN A 93 -5.29 12.49 -8.91
N VAL A 94 -5.26 13.74 -9.36
CA VAL A 94 -4.18 14.68 -9.08
C VAL A 94 -4.60 15.64 -7.99
N PHE A 95 -3.79 15.77 -6.96
CA PHE A 95 -3.98 16.68 -5.83
C PHE A 95 -2.86 17.72 -5.80
N GLN A 96 -3.21 18.97 -5.57
CA GLN A 96 -2.22 20.00 -5.28
C GLN A 96 -1.53 19.73 -3.93
N ALA A 97 -0.31 20.22 -3.76
CA ALA A 97 0.48 20.05 -2.51
C ALA A 97 -0.29 20.52 -1.26
N THR A 98 -1.08 21.57 -1.35
CA THR A 98 -1.94 22.09 -0.28
C THR A 98 -3.08 21.13 0.11
N CYS A 99 -3.44 20.19 -0.77
CA CYS A 99 -4.49 19.19 -0.55
C CYS A 99 -3.95 17.85 -0.07
N ARG A 100 -2.71 17.79 0.42
CA ARG A 100 -2.01 16.56 0.83
C ARG A 100 -2.82 15.70 1.80
N HIS A 101 -3.43 16.30 2.82
CA HIS A 101 -4.26 15.57 3.78
C HIS A 101 -5.57 15.05 3.17
N SER A 102 -6.19 15.82 2.26
CA SER A 102 -7.40 15.37 1.57
C SER A 102 -7.13 14.17 0.65
N ARG A 103 -5.92 14.08 0.08
CA ARG A 103 -5.47 12.94 -0.73
C ARG A 103 -5.51 11.62 0.06
N GLN A 104 -5.17 11.66 1.35
CA GLN A 104 -5.12 10.45 2.18
C GLN A 104 -6.48 9.73 2.26
N LYS A 105 -7.58 10.45 2.20
CA LYS A 105 -8.93 9.86 2.20
C LYS A 105 -9.19 8.93 1.02
N TRP A 106 -8.51 9.13 -0.11
CA TRP A 106 -8.68 8.31 -1.30
C TRP A 106 -7.96 6.97 -1.22
N PHE A 107 -7.06 6.80 -0.26
CA PHE A 107 -6.49 5.49 0.06
C PHE A 107 -7.42 4.65 0.94
N GLU A 108 -8.37 5.27 1.64
CA GLU A 108 -9.36 4.58 2.50
C GLU A 108 -10.35 3.72 1.69
N ILE A 109 -10.43 3.91 0.36
CA ILE A 109 -11.19 3.03 -0.53
C ILE A 109 -10.56 1.64 -0.67
N ALA A 110 -9.25 1.52 -0.40
CA ALA A 110 -8.53 0.27 -0.46
C ALA A 110 -8.58 -0.42 0.91
N SER A 111 -9.14 -1.63 0.94
CA SER A 111 -9.32 -2.39 2.17
C SER A 111 -8.06 -3.12 2.63
N PHE A 112 -7.05 -3.25 1.76
CA PHE A 112 -5.87 -4.09 2.00
C PHE A 112 -4.58 -3.28 1.89
N PRO A 113 -4.09 -2.70 3.02
CA PRO A 113 -2.90 -1.85 3.01
C PRO A 113 -1.61 -2.66 3.06
N ILE A 114 -0.73 -2.42 2.09
CA ILE A 114 0.62 -3.01 2.00
C ILE A 114 1.66 -1.89 2.00
N PHE A 115 2.45 -1.82 3.06
CA PHE A 115 3.52 -0.85 3.22
C PHE A 115 4.85 -1.51 2.88
N ASN A 116 5.42 -1.13 1.76
CA ASN A 116 6.76 -1.53 1.38
C ASN A 116 7.81 -0.64 2.07
N VAL A 117 9.08 -0.96 1.90
CA VAL A 117 10.19 -0.13 2.37
C VAL A 117 9.98 1.32 1.89
N GLY A 118 9.99 2.27 2.83
CA GLY A 118 9.60 3.64 2.53
C GLY A 118 10.17 4.67 3.50
N GLY A 119 9.94 5.94 3.21
CA GLY A 119 10.39 7.06 4.01
C GLY A 119 9.30 7.63 4.94
N LEU A 120 9.45 8.92 5.27
CA LEU A 120 8.53 9.64 6.16
C LEU A 120 7.08 9.67 5.64
N GLY A 121 6.88 9.73 4.31
CA GLY A 121 5.54 9.66 3.72
C GLY A 121 4.85 8.32 4.03
N SER A 122 5.58 7.21 3.87
CA SER A 122 5.04 5.88 4.18
C SER A 122 4.78 5.70 5.69
N LEU A 123 5.58 6.30 6.56
CA LEU A 123 5.33 6.32 8.01
C LEU A 123 4.08 7.13 8.37
N GLU A 124 3.86 8.26 7.70
CA GLU A 124 2.65 9.04 7.87
C GLU A 124 1.41 8.26 7.44
N GLU A 125 1.45 7.64 6.26
CA GLU A 125 0.37 6.83 5.73
C GLU A 125 0.06 5.64 6.65
N LEU A 126 1.08 4.96 7.18
CA LEU A 126 0.93 3.92 8.19
C LEU A 126 0.29 4.46 9.47
N GLY A 127 0.76 5.61 9.97
CA GLY A 127 0.21 6.25 11.15
C GLY A 127 -1.28 6.61 10.99
N ILE A 128 -1.66 7.16 9.83
CA ILE A 128 -3.05 7.50 9.50
C ILE A 128 -3.90 6.22 9.45
N THR A 129 -3.44 5.17 8.76
CA THR A 129 -4.16 3.89 8.66
C THR A 129 -4.41 3.29 10.05
N LEU A 130 -3.39 3.21 10.90
CA LEU A 130 -3.52 2.72 12.28
C LEU A 130 -4.47 3.59 13.12
N CYS A 131 -4.43 4.92 12.96
CA CYS A 131 -5.35 5.82 13.64
C CYS A 131 -6.79 5.64 13.17
N ASN A 132 -7.02 5.51 11.85
CA ASN A 132 -8.35 5.30 11.29
C ASN A 132 -8.97 3.99 11.78
N MET A 133 -8.18 2.91 11.85
CA MET A 133 -8.63 1.64 12.45
C MET A 133 -8.94 1.80 13.95
N LYS A 134 -8.09 2.51 14.70
CA LYS A 134 -8.32 2.77 16.14
C LYS A 134 -9.59 3.58 16.38
N LEU A 135 -9.90 4.52 15.50
CA LEU A 135 -11.09 5.38 15.59
C LEU A 135 -12.35 4.74 14.98
N SER A 136 -12.24 3.52 14.47
CA SER A 136 -13.32 2.81 13.76
C SER A 136 -13.83 3.57 12.51
N ILE A 137 -12.97 4.38 11.90
CA ILE A 137 -13.20 5.01 10.60
C ILE A 137 -12.94 4.00 9.47
N MET A 138 -12.01 3.08 9.71
CA MET A 138 -11.65 1.98 8.83
C MET A 138 -11.82 0.66 9.59
N GLU A 139 -12.21 -0.40 8.88
CA GLU A 139 -12.25 -1.75 9.44
C GLU A 139 -10.87 -2.21 9.89
N ARG A 140 -10.84 -3.11 10.87
CA ARG A 140 -9.59 -3.71 11.34
C ARG A 140 -9.20 -4.82 10.39
N VAL A 141 -8.17 -4.55 9.61
CA VAL A 141 -7.59 -5.51 8.67
C VAL A 141 -6.11 -5.71 9.00
N PRO A 142 -5.50 -6.82 8.57
CA PRO A 142 -4.06 -6.96 8.66
C PRO A 142 -3.33 -5.82 7.97
N ILE A 143 -2.29 -5.32 8.62
CA ILE A 143 -1.39 -4.29 8.09
C ILE A 143 -0.11 -4.99 7.67
N ILE A 144 0.10 -5.09 6.38
CA ILE A 144 1.30 -5.74 5.85
C ILE A 144 2.43 -4.72 5.76
N LEU A 145 3.53 -5.00 6.45
CA LEU A 145 4.80 -4.29 6.32
C LEU A 145 5.73 -5.18 5.51
N PHE A 146 5.69 -5.02 4.18
CA PHE A 146 6.41 -5.88 3.24
C PHE A 146 7.83 -5.37 3.03
N ASP A 147 8.82 -6.22 3.33
CA ASP A 147 10.23 -5.86 3.20
C ASP A 147 10.77 -6.28 1.83
N THR A 148 10.70 -5.37 0.88
CA THR A 148 11.25 -5.57 -0.47
C THR A 148 12.78 -5.79 -0.49
N ASP A 149 13.51 -5.38 0.56
CA ASP A 149 14.95 -5.66 0.66
C ASP A 149 15.23 -7.13 1.08
N GLY A 150 14.22 -7.82 1.63
CA GLY A 150 14.23 -9.27 1.90
C GLY A 150 15.04 -9.70 3.10
N ASN A 151 15.12 -8.87 4.11
CA ASN A 151 15.81 -9.20 5.35
C ASN A 151 14.95 -9.00 6.61
N ARG A 152 13.70 -8.56 6.43
CA ARG A 152 12.70 -8.26 7.48
C ARG A 152 13.16 -7.26 8.54
N ASN A 153 14.24 -6.53 8.27
CA ASN A 153 14.85 -5.65 9.27
C ASN A 153 14.33 -4.22 9.24
N PHE A 154 13.93 -3.74 8.07
CA PHE A 154 13.52 -2.34 7.90
C PHE A 154 12.42 -1.95 8.89
N TRP A 155 11.41 -2.79 9.05
CA TRP A 155 10.24 -2.53 9.89
C TRP A 155 10.40 -2.93 11.37
N THR A 156 11.55 -3.48 11.76
CA THR A 156 11.80 -3.95 13.15
C THR A 156 11.69 -2.82 14.17
N GLY A 157 12.19 -1.63 13.83
CA GLY A 157 12.09 -0.44 14.70
C GLY A 157 10.64 -0.04 14.94
N MET A 158 9.80 -0.08 13.89
CA MET A 158 8.37 0.22 13.98
C MET A 158 7.63 -0.79 14.87
N ARG A 159 7.87 -2.09 14.68
CA ARG A 159 7.29 -3.13 15.55
C ARG A 159 7.64 -2.89 17.02
N ARG A 160 8.90 -2.56 17.31
CA ARG A 160 9.35 -2.24 18.68
C ARG A 160 8.62 -1.03 19.24
N GLN A 161 8.47 0.04 18.45
CA GLN A 161 7.79 1.27 18.87
C GLN A 161 6.31 1.00 19.18
N ILE A 162 5.62 0.28 18.31
CA ILE A 162 4.21 -0.09 18.51
C ILE A 162 4.06 -0.97 19.76
N GLY A 163 4.91 -1.98 19.93
CA GLY A 163 4.92 -2.81 21.13
C GLY A 163 5.16 -2.00 22.41
N THR A 164 5.98 -0.95 22.34
CA THR A 164 6.19 -0.02 23.48
C THR A 164 4.92 0.78 23.76
N MET A 165 4.26 1.32 22.74
CA MET A 165 3.00 2.05 22.92
C MET A 165 1.92 1.16 23.54
N VAL A 166 1.80 -0.10 23.11
CA VAL A 166 0.86 -1.09 23.69
C VAL A 166 1.16 -1.33 25.17
N ARG A 167 2.43 -1.62 25.52
CA ARG A 167 2.82 -1.85 26.93
C ARG A 167 2.54 -0.67 27.83
N HIS A 168 2.58 0.55 27.32
CA HIS A 168 2.30 1.78 28.06
C HIS A 168 0.84 2.25 27.93
N ASN A 169 -0.07 1.43 27.42
CA ASN A 169 -1.47 1.76 27.20
C ASN A 169 -1.69 2.99 26.30
N ARG A 170 -0.77 3.24 25.33
CA ARG A 170 -0.87 4.32 24.35
C ARG A 170 -1.46 3.85 23.02
N ALA A 171 -1.50 2.53 22.82
CA ALA A 171 -2.16 1.86 21.70
C ALA A 171 -2.92 0.64 22.20
N PRO A 172 -4.05 0.26 21.57
CA PRO A 172 -4.77 -0.97 21.92
C PRO A 172 -3.94 -2.21 21.56
N HIS A 173 -4.15 -3.32 22.31
CA HIS A 173 -3.40 -4.56 22.10
C HIS A 173 -3.52 -5.12 20.69
N TRP A 174 -4.73 -5.09 20.13
CA TRP A 174 -4.99 -5.64 18.79
C TRP A 174 -4.14 -5.02 17.68
N ILE A 175 -3.66 -3.77 17.83
CA ILE A 175 -2.79 -3.14 16.81
C ILE A 175 -1.52 -3.97 16.57
N ALA A 176 -0.91 -4.48 17.64
CA ALA A 176 0.30 -5.30 17.50
C ALA A 176 0.03 -6.66 16.84
N GLU A 177 -1.18 -7.19 17.02
CA GLU A 177 -1.62 -8.46 16.44
C GLU A 177 -1.94 -8.35 14.95
N HIS A 178 -2.37 -7.16 14.50
CA HIS A 178 -2.72 -6.90 13.10
C HIS A 178 -1.50 -6.53 12.23
N ILE A 179 -0.31 -6.33 12.80
CA ILE A 179 0.88 -5.98 12.04
C ILE A 179 1.65 -7.23 11.66
N VAL A 180 1.73 -7.48 10.38
CA VAL A 180 2.51 -8.58 9.78
C VAL A 180 3.73 -8.01 9.08
N ILE A 181 4.94 -8.38 9.53
CA ILE A 181 6.21 -8.01 8.86
C ILE A 181 6.71 -9.23 8.12
N THR A 182 6.77 -9.12 6.82
CA THR A 182 7.17 -10.25 5.96
C THR A 182 7.89 -9.80 4.70
N ASP A 183 8.63 -10.71 4.09
CA ASP A 183 9.20 -10.65 2.74
C ASP A 183 8.69 -11.83 1.89
N ASP A 184 7.77 -12.64 2.44
CA ASP A 184 7.15 -13.79 1.78
C ASP A 184 5.73 -13.43 1.30
N PRO A 185 5.46 -13.48 -0.02
CA PRO A 185 4.13 -13.26 -0.57
C PRO A 185 3.04 -14.19 -0.02
N ASN A 186 3.37 -15.43 0.34
CA ASN A 186 2.39 -16.36 0.88
C ASN A 186 1.91 -15.94 2.28
N GLU A 187 2.82 -15.43 3.12
CA GLU A 187 2.43 -14.88 4.42
C GLU A 187 1.48 -13.66 4.28
N VAL A 188 1.57 -12.92 3.18
CA VAL A 188 0.61 -11.83 2.87
C VAL A 188 -0.78 -12.39 2.56
N ILE A 189 -0.85 -13.46 1.73
CA ILE A 189 -2.12 -14.13 1.42
C ILE A 189 -2.74 -14.69 2.70
N ASP A 190 -1.96 -15.43 3.49
CA ASP A 190 -2.43 -16.05 4.74
C ASP A 190 -2.97 -14.98 5.71
N ALA A 191 -2.29 -13.86 5.83
CA ALA A 191 -2.72 -12.77 6.71
C ALA A 191 -4.08 -12.17 6.31
N TYR A 192 -4.38 -12.09 5.01
CA TYR A 192 -5.66 -11.53 4.54
C TYR A 192 -6.80 -12.56 4.43
N THR A 193 -6.51 -13.84 4.58
CA THR A 193 -7.50 -14.93 4.42
C THR A 193 -7.78 -15.71 5.70
N GLY A 194 -6.91 -15.61 6.71
CA GLY A 194 -7.05 -16.26 8.03
C GLY A 194 -7.87 -15.44 8.97
#